data_51f010b85fe0cff062ba952b8b8abdcb
#
_entry.id   51f010b85fe0cff062ba952b8b8abdcb
#
_cell.length_a   1.000
_cell.length_b   1.000
_cell.length_c   1.000
_cell.angle_alpha   90.00
_cell.angle_beta   90.00
_cell.angle_gamma   90.00
#
_symmetry.space_group_name_H-M   'P 1'
#
loop_
_entity.id
_entity.type
_entity.pdbx_description
1 polymer ?
#
loop_
_entity_poly.entity_id
_entity_poly.type
_entity_poly.pdbx_seq_one_letter_code
_entity_poly.pdbx_strand_id
1 'polypeptide(L)'
;MSPPYLAPGPLRAELLNVERLEEQARALAARHTLARKTRRGAADFLSRLDDNARVLRQTYRALAEDVHRGEAVPPAAEWLLDNFHLIEAEVRGVRHDLPAKFYLELPKLAPRELAGSARVHAMALEIVRHSDARLDSQRLTRSWPRTRR
;
A
#
# COMPACT_ATOMS: atom_id res chain seq x y z
N MET A 1 -13.44 13.94 5.29
CA MET A 1 -13.37 12.61 5.93
C MET A 1 -12.49 11.73 5.07
N SER A 2 -11.33 11.33 5.57
CA SER A 2 -10.45 10.38 4.84
C SER A 2 -11.17 9.03 4.74
N PRO A 3 -11.01 8.30 3.62
CA PRO A 3 -11.58 6.96 3.48
C PRO A 3 -11.07 6.03 4.60
N PRO A 4 -11.88 5.09 5.11
CA PRO A 4 -11.52 4.26 6.26
C PRO A 4 -10.29 3.36 6.04
N TYR A 5 -9.94 3.05 4.78
CA TYR A 5 -8.70 2.33 4.43
C TYR A 5 -7.47 3.26 4.37
N LEU A 6 -7.66 4.57 4.55
CA LEU A 6 -6.62 5.58 4.64
C LEU A 6 -6.41 6.06 6.09
N ALA A 7 -7.07 5.45 7.07
CA ALA A 7 -6.90 5.80 8.47
C ALA A 7 -5.44 5.61 8.89
N PRO A 8 -4.88 6.53 9.70
CA PRO A 8 -3.57 6.34 10.30
C PRO A 8 -3.62 5.13 11.24
N GLY A 9 -2.78 4.14 10.98
CA GLY A 9 -2.69 2.94 11.80
C GLY A 9 -2.25 1.72 10.98
N PRO A 10 -1.86 0.64 11.66
CA PRO A 10 -1.47 -0.57 10.97
C PRO A 10 -2.64 -1.16 10.20
N LEU A 11 -2.37 -1.64 8.99
CA LEU A 11 -3.33 -2.40 8.19
C LEU A 11 -3.54 -3.75 8.87
N ARG A 12 -4.58 -3.83 9.70
CA ARG A 12 -4.98 -5.07 10.39
C ARG A 12 -6.34 -5.53 9.88
N ALA A 13 -6.38 -6.75 9.41
CA ALA A 13 -7.60 -7.44 9.04
C ALA A 13 -7.44 -8.94 9.37
N GLU A 14 -8.53 -9.69 9.30
CA GLU A 14 -8.46 -11.14 9.44
C GLU A 14 -7.56 -11.71 8.34
N LEU A 15 -6.60 -12.56 8.74
CA LEU A 15 -5.75 -13.27 7.80
C LEU A 15 -6.55 -14.34 7.08
N LEU A 16 -6.57 -14.27 5.76
CA LEU A 16 -7.32 -15.19 4.93
C LEU A 16 -6.38 -16.22 4.28
N ASN A 17 -6.88 -17.45 4.12
CA ASN A 17 -6.24 -18.43 3.27
C ASN A 17 -6.37 -18.01 1.78
N VAL A 18 -5.68 -18.71 0.89
CA VAL A 18 -5.62 -18.32 -0.55
C VAL A 18 -7.01 -18.32 -1.18
N GLU A 19 -7.83 -19.31 -0.90
CA GLU A 19 -9.17 -19.46 -1.47
C GLU A 19 -10.09 -18.30 -1.04
N ARG A 20 -10.09 -17.98 0.24
CA ARG A 20 -10.87 -16.85 0.79
C ARG A 20 -10.34 -15.50 0.30
N LEU A 21 -9.03 -15.37 0.13
CA LEU A 21 -8.44 -14.17 -0.44
C LEU A 21 -8.87 -13.95 -1.88
N GLU A 22 -8.95 -15.02 -2.69
CA GLU A 22 -9.48 -14.97 -4.06
C GLU A 22 -10.97 -14.59 -4.07
N GLU A 23 -11.79 -15.17 -3.20
CA GLU A 23 -13.20 -14.83 -3.08
C GLU A 23 -13.39 -13.36 -2.70
N GLN A 24 -12.64 -12.89 -1.72
CA GLN A 24 -12.65 -11.50 -1.28
C GLN A 24 -12.25 -10.55 -2.41
N ALA A 25 -11.18 -10.88 -3.14
CA ALA A 25 -10.72 -10.08 -4.27
C ALA A 25 -11.77 -10.02 -5.40
N ARG A 26 -12.44 -11.14 -5.69
CA ARG A 26 -13.54 -11.18 -6.68
C ARG A 26 -14.74 -10.36 -6.22
N ALA A 27 -15.15 -10.51 -4.95
CA ALA A 27 -16.26 -9.75 -4.37
C ALA A 27 -15.97 -8.25 -4.36
N LEU A 28 -14.74 -7.86 -4.04
CA LEU A 28 -14.30 -6.47 -4.08
C LEU A 28 -14.34 -5.92 -5.51
N ALA A 29 -13.79 -6.67 -6.48
CA ALA A 29 -13.78 -6.28 -7.88
C ALA A 29 -15.20 -6.11 -8.46
N ALA A 30 -16.15 -6.95 -8.04
CA ALA A 30 -17.55 -6.84 -8.45
C ALA A 30 -18.26 -5.61 -7.88
N ARG A 31 -17.86 -5.16 -6.68
CA ARG A 31 -18.38 -3.93 -6.04
C ARG A 31 -17.76 -2.65 -6.56
N HIS A 32 -16.61 -2.75 -7.23
CA HIS A 32 -15.90 -1.60 -7.75
C HIS A 32 -16.60 -1.02 -8.97
N THR A 33 -17.11 0.20 -8.83
CA THR A 33 -17.61 0.99 -9.96
C THR A 33 -16.52 1.95 -10.41
N LEU A 34 -16.27 2.01 -11.73
CA LEU A 34 -15.27 2.91 -12.29
C LEU A 34 -15.86 4.30 -12.53
N ALA A 35 -15.08 5.31 -12.16
CA ALA A 35 -15.42 6.70 -12.46
C ALA A 35 -15.11 7.02 -13.91
N ARG A 36 -15.98 7.79 -14.56
CA ARG A 36 -15.63 8.47 -15.80
C ARG A 36 -14.53 9.47 -15.48
N LYS A 37 -13.41 9.44 -16.21
CA LYS A 37 -12.19 10.25 -16.10
C LYS A 37 -12.16 11.26 -14.93
N THR A 38 -11.39 10.97 -13.90
CA THR A 38 -11.09 11.93 -12.83
C THR A 38 -9.58 12.15 -12.73
N ARG A 39 -9.18 13.40 -12.58
CA ARG A 39 -7.78 13.80 -12.35
C ARG A 39 -7.40 13.77 -10.86
N ARG A 40 -8.31 13.37 -9.97
CA ARG A 40 -8.06 13.31 -8.53
C ARG A 40 -7.25 12.05 -8.16
N GLY A 41 -6.58 12.12 -7.04
CA GLY A 41 -5.97 10.98 -6.36
C GLY A 41 -4.46 10.78 -6.58
N ALA A 42 -3.85 11.31 -7.65
CA ALA A 42 -2.41 11.15 -7.86
C ALA A 42 -1.58 11.92 -6.82
N ALA A 43 -1.98 13.17 -6.55
CA ALA A 43 -1.31 13.99 -5.54
C ALA A 43 -1.44 13.37 -4.15
N ASP A 44 -2.63 12.88 -3.80
CA ASP A 44 -2.89 12.25 -2.50
C ASP A 44 -2.07 10.96 -2.32
N PHE A 45 -1.97 10.13 -3.39
CA PHE A 45 -1.17 8.90 -3.35
C PHE A 45 0.31 9.19 -3.12
N LEU A 46 0.90 10.08 -3.93
CA LEU A 46 2.32 10.43 -3.83
C LEU A 46 2.63 11.19 -2.53
N SER A 47 1.76 12.09 -2.09
CA SER A 47 1.91 12.77 -0.80
C SER A 47 1.95 11.79 0.37
N ARG A 48 1.10 10.76 0.35
CA ARG A 48 1.11 9.72 1.37
C ARG A 48 2.36 8.86 1.34
N LEU A 49 2.85 8.52 0.14
CA LEU A 49 4.13 7.83 0.02
C LEU A 49 5.25 8.66 0.64
N ASP A 50 5.26 9.96 0.38
CA ASP A 50 6.26 10.89 0.92
C ASP A 50 6.14 11.06 2.42
N ASP A 51 4.92 11.15 2.95
CA ASP A 51 4.66 11.24 4.39
C ASP A 51 5.11 9.96 5.11
N ASN A 52 4.76 8.79 4.59
CA ASN A 52 5.18 7.51 5.14
C ASN A 52 6.71 7.37 5.10
N ALA A 53 7.34 7.71 3.98
CA ALA A 53 8.78 7.68 3.84
C ALA A 53 9.47 8.64 4.82
N ARG A 54 8.89 9.81 5.07
CA ARG A 54 9.40 10.78 6.04
C ARG A 54 9.35 10.22 7.47
N VAL A 55 8.22 9.65 7.88
CA VAL A 55 8.06 9.02 9.19
C VAL A 55 9.10 7.90 9.37
N LEU A 56 9.22 7.00 8.39
CA LEU A 56 10.18 5.90 8.46
C LEU A 56 11.63 6.39 8.56
N ARG A 57 12.01 7.45 7.83
CA ARG A 57 13.36 8.06 7.94
C ARG A 57 13.60 8.69 9.31
N GLN A 58 12.59 9.36 9.87
CA GLN A 58 12.70 9.95 11.21
C GLN A 58 12.87 8.86 12.26
N THR A 59 12.08 7.79 12.18
CA THR A 59 12.19 6.63 13.07
C THR A 59 13.55 5.97 12.95
N TYR A 60 14.03 5.72 11.72
CA TYR A 60 15.36 5.16 11.49
C TYR A 60 16.47 5.99 12.17
N ARG A 61 16.42 7.32 11.99
CA ARG A 61 17.42 8.21 12.59
C ARG A 61 17.39 8.18 14.12
N ALA A 62 16.19 8.22 14.70
CA ALA A 62 16.02 8.15 16.16
C ALA A 62 16.57 6.84 16.72
N LEU A 63 16.23 5.69 16.11
CA LEU A 63 16.73 4.39 16.53
C LEU A 63 18.25 4.25 16.35
N ALA A 64 18.81 4.77 15.26
CA ALA A 64 20.26 4.78 15.06
C ALA A 64 21.00 5.61 16.14
N GLU A 65 20.38 6.70 16.58
CA GLU A 65 20.89 7.53 17.66
C GLU A 65 20.80 6.81 19.01
N ASP A 66 19.71 6.09 19.29
CA ASP A 66 19.54 5.26 20.50
C ASP A 66 20.63 4.18 20.57
N VAL A 67 20.87 3.46 19.48
CA VAL A 67 21.95 2.47 19.37
C VAL A 67 23.32 3.12 19.58
N HIS A 68 23.55 4.30 19.00
CA HIS A 68 24.80 5.02 19.18
C HIS A 68 25.06 5.42 20.65
N ARG A 69 23.99 5.69 21.41
CA ARG A 69 24.05 5.95 22.85
C ARG A 69 24.21 4.68 23.70
N GLY A 70 24.24 3.51 23.10
CA GLY A 70 24.31 2.22 23.78
C GLY A 70 22.98 1.76 24.38
N GLU A 71 21.86 2.35 23.95
CA GLU A 71 20.54 1.93 24.39
C GLU A 71 20.12 0.63 23.68
N ALA A 72 19.45 -0.27 24.40
CA ALA A 72 18.93 -1.49 23.82
C ALA A 72 17.70 -1.17 22.98
N VAL A 73 17.65 -1.68 21.76
CA VAL A 73 16.49 -1.55 20.87
C VAL A 73 15.78 -2.90 20.70
N PRO A 74 14.46 -2.91 20.49
CA PRO A 74 13.72 -4.15 20.26
C PRO A 74 14.07 -4.77 18.90
N PRO A 75 13.88 -6.11 18.71
CA PRO A 75 14.24 -6.81 17.47
C PRO A 75 13.61 -6.20 16.20
N ALA A 76 12.41 -5.64 16.31
CA ALA A 76 11.77 -4.95 15.17
C ALA A 76 12.52 -3.68 14.76
N ALA A 77 13.15 -2.98 15.71
CA ALA A 77 13.96 -1.81 15.43
C ALA A 77 15.31 -2.21 14.80
N GLU A 78 15.94 -3.29 15.30
CA GLU A 78 17.14 -3.86 14.69
C GLU A 78 16.87 -4.22 13.23
N TRP A 79 15.75 -4.93 12.97
CA TRP A 79 15.36 -5.25 11.61
C TRP A 79 15.20 -4.02 10.73
N LEU A 80 14.57 -2.96 11.26
CA LEU A 80 14.40 -1.72 10.51
C LEU A 80 15.74 -1.05 10.19
N LEU A 81 16.67 -1.03 11.15
CA LEU A 81 18.00 -0.47 10.95
C LEU A 81 18.78 -1.22 9.87
N ASP A 82 18.76 -2.54 9.90
CA ASP A 82 19.50 -3.39 8.97
C ASP A 82 18.93 -3.33 7.55
N ASN A 83 17.60 -3.21 7.42
CA ASN A 83 16.90 -3.32 6.15
C ASN A 83 16.38 -1.97 5.61
N PHE A 84 16.77 -0.85 6.20
CA PHE A 84 16.25 0.46 5.79
C PHE A 84 16.56 0.80 4.31
N HIS A 85 17.69 0.32 3.81
CA HIS A 85 18.07 0.48 2.40
C HIS A 85 17.07 -0.14 1.43
N LEU A 86 16.40 -1.25 1.80
CA LEU A 86 15.33 -1.87 1.00
C LEU A 86 14.11 -0.96 0.93
N ILE A 87 13.71 -0.38 2.07
CA ILE A 87 12.57 0.56 2.13
C ILE A 87 12.86 1.77 1.23
N GLU A 88 14.05 2.33 1.29
CA GLU A 88 14.47 3.44 0.43
C GLU A 88 14.46 3.06 -1.07
N ALA A 89 14.89 1.84 -1.39
CA ALA A 89 14.86 1.34 -2.76
C ALA A 89 13.42 1.23 -3.27
N GLU A 90 12.52 0.66 -2.47
CA GLU A 90 11.09 0.54 -2.83
C GLU A 90 10.41 1.90 -2.98
N VAL A 91 10.66 2.85 -2.10
CA VAL A 91 10.12 4.22 -2.23
C VAL A 91 10.58 4.87 -3.53
N ARG A 92 11.84 4.69 -3.91
CA ARG A 92 12.37 5.20 -5.20
C ARG A 92 11.74 4.46 -6.38
N GLY A 93 11.61 3.13 -6.29
CA GLY A 93 10.95 2.30 -7.30
C GLY A 93 9.52 2.75 -7.56
N VAL A 94 8.72 2.90 -6.52
CA VAL A 94 7.33 3.37 -6.65
C VAL A 94 7.23 4.74 -7.31
N ARG A 95 8.12 5.68 -6.96
CA ARG A 95 8.14 7.00 -7.61
C ARG A 95 8.52 6.94 -9.09
N HIS A 96 9.43 6.04 -9.44
CA HIS A 96 9.86 5.83 -10.81
C HIS A 96 8.75 5.20 -11.65
N ASP A 97 8.15 4.14 -11.14
CA ASP A 97 7.19 3.30 -11.87
C ASP A 97 5.78 3.91 -11.92
N LEU A 98 5.43 4.71 -10.92
CA LEU A 98 4.12 5.35 -10.78
C LEU A 98 4.21 6.89 -10.74
N PRO A 99 4.79 7.53 -11.76
CA PRO A 99 4.79 8.99 -11.81
C PRO A 99 3.35 9.53 -11.89
N ALA A 100 3.13 10.74 -11.40
CA ALA A 100 1.80 11.35 -11.29
C ALA A 100 1.01 11.27 -12.61
N LYS A 101 1.67 11.48 -13.75
CA LYS A 101 1.04 11.40 -15.07
C LYS A 101 0.50 10.00 -15.35
N PHE A 102 1.28 8.96 -15.10
CA PHE A 102 0.85 7.56 -15.29
C PHE A 102 -0.28 7.20 -14.32
N TYR A 103 -0.16 7.60 -13.04
CA TYR A 103 -1.21 7.37 -12.05
C TYR A 103 -2.55 7.98 -12.49
N LEU A 104 -2.55 9.13 -13.16
CA LEU A 104 -3.76 9.77 -13.67
C LEU A 104 -4.45 8.97 -14.77
N GLU A 105 -3.72 8.16 -15.53
CA GLU A 105 -4.25 7.31 -16.60
C GLU A 105 -4.90 6.02 -16.09
N LEU A 106 -4.57 5.60 -14.87
CA LEU A 106 -5.12 4.39 -14.27
C LEU A 106 -6.65 4.51 -14.06
N PRO A 107 -7.40 3.41 -14.22
CA PRO A 107 -8.83 3.39 -13.88
C PRO A 107 -9.05 3.77 -12.43
N LYS A 108 -9.90 4.78 -12.19
CA LYS A 108 -10.24 5.29 -10.87
C LYS A 108 -11.56 4.72 -10.41
N LEU A 109 -11.69 4.59 -9.09
CA LEU A 109 -12.94 4.20 -8.49
C LEU A 109 -13.90 5.39 -8.40
N ALA A 110 -15.16 5.11 -8.69
CA ALA A 110 -16.30 5.99 -8.42
C ALA A 110 -16.80 5.68 -7.00
N PRO A 111 -17.69 6.39 -6.54
CA PRO A 111 -17.86 7.33 -5.48
C PRO A 111 -17.71 6.84 -4.03
N ARG A 112 -17.84 7.77 -3.15
CA ARG A 112 -17.87 7.81 -1.69
C ARG A 112 -16.51 7.53 -1.03
N GLU A 113 -16.21 6.28 -0.68
CA GLU A 113 -15.05 5.99 0.18
C GLU A 113 -13.73 5.84 -0.59
N LEU A 114 -13.82 5.49 -1.88
CA LEU A 114 -12.67 5.19 -2.75
C LEU A 114 -12.50 6.20 -3.90
N ALA A 115 -13.31 7.26 -3.89
CA ALA A 115 -13.37 8.21 -5.00
C ALA A 115 -11.99 8.79 -5.35
N GLY A 116 -11.56 8.58 -6.58
CA GLY A 116 -10.28 9.06 -7.10
C GLY A 116 -9.09 8.15 -6.87
N SER A 117 -9.23 7.08 -6.07
CA SER A 117 -8.18 6.07 -5.93
C SER A 117 -8.07 5.21 -7.18
N ALA A 118 -6.84 4.86 -7.58
CA ALA A 118 -6.65 3.87 -8.64
C ALA A 118 -7.21 2.52 -8.18
N ARG A 119 -7.98 1.85 -9.06
CA ARG A 119 -8.57 0.54 -8.76
C ARG A 119 -7.51 -0.48 -8.34
N VAL A 120 -6.38 -0.49 -9.03
CA VAL A 120 -5.24 -1.37 -8.71
C VAL A 120 -4.71 -1.13 -7.30
N HIS A 121 -4.62 0.12 -6.86
CA HIS A 121 -4.16 0.47 -5.52
C HIS A 121 -5.13 -0.02 -4.44
N ALA A 122 -6.44 0.18 -4.63
CA ALA A 122 -7.45 -0.31 -3.68
C ALA A 122 -7.43 -1.84 -3.56
N MET A 123 -7.24 -2.55 -4.66
CA MET A 123 -7.11 -4.01 -4.67
C MET A 123 -5.82 -4.47 -3.99
N ALA A 124 -4.69 -3.83 -4.26
CA ALA A 124 -3.42 -4.15 -3.62
C ALA A 124 -3.49 -3.96 -2.10
N LEU A 125 -4.09 -2.86 -1.63
CA LEU A 125 -4.30 -2.63 -0.21
C LEU A 125 -5.12 -3.73 0.46
N GLU A 126 -6.18 -4.18 -0.18
CA GLU A 126 -7.03 -5.24 0.37
C GLU A 126 -6.28 -6.56 0.46
N ILE A 127 -5.52 -6.91 -0.56
CA ILE A 127 -4.69 -8.11 -0.56
C ILE A 127 -3.65 -8.05 0.57
N VAL A 128 -2.93 -6.92 0.71
CA VAL A 128 -1.93 -6.73 1.77
C VAL A 128 -2.55 -6.85 3.16
N ARG A 129 -3.74 -6.28 3.37
CA ARG A 129 -4.45 -6.33 4.66
C ARG A 129 -4.75 -7.76 5.14
N HIS A 130 -5.03 -8.66 4.20
CA HIS A 130 -5.49 -10.03 4.50
C HIS A 130 -4.42 -11.10 4.29
N SER A 131 -3.21 -10.74 3.86
CA SER A 131 -2.13 -11.68 3.52
C SER A 131 -0.94 -11.66 4.49
N ASP A 132 -1.01 -10.89 5.59
CA ASP A 132 0.12 -10.64 6.49
C ASP A 132 1.38 -10.17 5.72
N ALA A 133 1.17 -9.40 4.65
CA ALA A 133 2.19 -8.95 3.70
C ALA A 133 3.02 -10.09 3.05
N ARG A 134 2.63 -11.35 3.22
CA ARG A 134 3.25 -12.51 2.58
C ARG A 134 2.68 -12.70 1.18
N LEU A 135 3.17 -11.90 0.24
CA LEU A 135 2.75 -11.94 -1.15
C LEU A 135 3.83 -12.62 -1.99
N ASP A 136 3.46 -13.72 -2.61
CA ASP A 136 4.24 -14.31 -3.69
C ASP A 136 3.54 -14.07 -5.04
N SER A 137 4.30 -14.24 -6.12
CA SER A 137 3.80 -14.02 -7.48
C SER A 137 2.63 -14.95 -7.84
N GLN A 138 2.57 -16.16 -7.27
CA GLN A 138 1.49 -17.11 -7.54
C GLN A 138 0.20 -16.65 -6.84
N ARG A 139 0.28 -16.18 -5.58
CA ARG A 139 -0.85 -15.62 -4.85
C ARG A 139 -1.39 -14.38 -5.52
N LEU A 140 -0.52 -13.48 -5.95
CA LEU A 140 -0.91 -12.28 -6.69
C LEU A 140 -1.62 -12.63 -8.00
N THR A 141 -1.09 -13.57 -8.77
CA THR A 141 -1.69 -13.98 -10.06
C THR A 141 -3.05 -14.64 -9.88
N ARG A 142 -3.23 -15.44 -8.84
CA ARG A 142 -4.51 -16.10 -8.53
C ARG A 142 -5.55 -15.14 -7.99
N SER A 143 -5.18 -14.25 -7.07
CA SER A 143 -6.10 -13.29 -6.45
C SER A 143 -6.43 -12.11 -7.37
N TRP A 144 -5.68 -11.93 -8.46
CA TRP A 144 -5.94 -10.85 -9.40
C TRP A 144 -7.11 -11.18 -10.33
N PRO A 145 -8.25 -10.48 -10.26
CA PRO A 145 -9.37 -10.75 -11.14
C PRO A 145 -8.97 -10.44 -12.58
N ARG A 146 -9.10 -11.44 -13.45
CA ARG A 146 -8.97 -11.22 -14.89
C ARG A 146 -10.10 -10.28 -15.32
N THR A 147 -9.80 -9.02 -15.49
CA THR A 147 -10.72 -8.05 -16.05
C THR A 147 -10.98 -8.44 -17.51
N ARG A 148 -12.17 -8.89 -17.81
CA ARG A 148 -12.64 -8.86 -19.20
C ARG A 148 -12.67 -7.39 -19.63
N ARG A 149 -12.10 -7.12 -20.78
CA ARG A 149 -12.12 -5.81 -21.44
C ARG A 149 -13.55 -5.39 -21.74
#